data_aaacd69ceab5da8a25e0391ece8143d6
#
_entry.id   aaacd69ceab5da8a25e0391ece8143d6
#
_cell.length_a   1.000
_cell.length_b   1.000
_cell.length_c   1.000
_cell.angle_alpha   90.00
_cell.angle_beta   90.00
_cell.angle_gamma   90.00
#
_symmetry.space_group_name_H-M   'P 1'
#
loop_
_entity.id
_entity.type
_entity.pdbx_description
1 polymer ?
#
loop_
_entity_poly.entity_id
_entity_poly.type
_entity_poly.pdbx_seq_one_letter_code
_entity_poly.pdbx_strand_id
1 'polypeptide(L)'
;MGVHFRGTDMKTESHHPLPPSKAQMFKRIDYNLSESDFDGVYLVTEDESYVESFLRRYGSERLKFLGIPREGKVKIFKEYPRSNHRYLLGLENLIETHLLAECGGIICGHSGQSEFALLLANHRQRVVEK
;
A
#
# COMPACT_ATOMS: atom_id res chain seq x y z
N MET A 1 -9.22 6.35 -3.42
CA MET A 1 -8.03 6.00 -4.22
C MET A 1 -7.18 5.00 -3.45
N GLY A 2 -6.75 3.93 -4.09
CA GLY A 2 -5.83 2.95 -3.51
C GLY A 2 -4.37 3.35 -3.73
N VAL A 3 -3.54 3.15 -2.73
CA VAL A 3 -2.10 3.40 -2.79
C VAL A 3 -1.37 2.17 -2.25
N HIS A 4 -0.56 1.55 -3.07
CA HIS A 4 0.35 0.49 -2.64
C HIS A 4 1.77 1.04 -2.60
N PHE A 5 2.29 1.23 -1.39
CA PHE A 5 3.60 1.79 -1.14
C PHE A 5 4.49 0.81 -0.38
N ARG A 6 5.26 0.04 -1.12
CA ARG A 6 6.20 -0.93 -0.59
C ARG A 6 7.54 -0.25 -0.27
N GLY A 7 8.08 -0.48 0.93
CA GLY A 7 9.17 0.34 1.43
C GLY A 7 10.46 -0.35 1.82
N THR A 8 10.40 -1.30 2.72
CA THR A 8 11.58 -1.71 3.48
C THR A 8 12.47 -2.74 2.80
N ASP A 9 11.91 -3.75 2.20
CA ASP A 9 12.67 -4.83 1.56
C ASP A 9 13.26 -4.42 0.21
N MET A 10 12.56 -3.60 -0.56
CA MET A 10 13.03 -3.12 -1.86
C MET A 10 14.26 -2.20 -1.79
N LYS A 11 14.58 -1.65 -0.62
CA LYS A 11 15.77 -0.83 -0.42
C LYS A 11 17.04 -1.65 -0.20
N THR A 12 16.88 -2.90 0.16
CA THR A 12 17.99 -3.78 0.58
C THR A 12 18.30 -4.89 -0.43
N GLU A 13 17.42 -5.15 -1.38
CA GLU A 13 17.61 -6.17 -2.41
C GLU A 13 18.20 -5.57 -3.69
N SER A 14 19.33 -6.11 -4.15
CA SER A 14 20.19 -5.56 -5.19
C SER A 14 19.60 -5.55 -6.62
N HIS A 15 18.41 -6.05 -6.86
CA HIS A 15 17.82 -6.19 -8.18
C HIS A 15 16.41 -5.58 -8.33
N HIS A 16 15.93 -4.85 -7.33
CA HIS A 16 14.65 -4.17 -7.41
C HIS A 16 14.84 -2.69 -7.73
N PRO A 17 13.95 -2.09 -8.55
CA PRO A 17 13.94 -0.64 -8.75
C PRO A 17 13.71 0.05 -7.40
N LEU A 18 14.45 1.12 -7.14
CA LEU A 18 14.29 1.89 -5.90
C LEU A 18 12.85 2.41 -5.80
N PRO A 19 12.18 2.20 -4.66
CA PRO A 19 10.85 2.74 -4.46
C PRO A 19 10.89 4.28 -4.45
N PRO A 20 9.80 4.95 -4.83
CA PRO A 20 9.72 6.39 -4.73
C PRO A 20 9.88 6.85 -3.29
N SER A 21 10.42 8.04 -3.08
CA SER A 21 10.47 8.64 -1.76
C SER A 21 9.05 8.98 -1.26
N LYS A 22 8.88 9.12 0.06
CA LYS A 22 7.60 9.58 0.64
C LYS A 22 7.13 10.90 0.02
N ALA A 23 8.05 11.83 -0.21
CA ALA A 23 7.73 13.13 -0.81
C ALA A 23 7.20 13.00 -2.25
N GLN A 24 7.82 12.14 -3.05
CA GLN A 24 7.35 11.85 -4.41
C GLN A 24 5.97 11.20 -4.39
N MET A 25 5.76 10.22 -3.50
CA MET A 25 4.48 9.54 -3.36
C MET A 25 3.38 10.52 -2.92
N PHE A 26 3.64 11.35 -1.91
CA PHE A 26 2.68 12.36 -1.47
C PHE A 26 2.32 13.36 -2.57
N LYS A 27 3.31 13.82 -3.34
CA LYS A 27 3.06 14.72 -4.48
C LYS A 27 2.10 14.10 -5.50
N ARG A 28 2.28 12.82 -5.83
CA ARG A 28 1.40 12.09 -6.75
C ARG A 28 0.00 11.90 -6.20
N ILE A 29 -0.09 11.52 -4.92
CA ILE A 29 -1.38 11.34 -4.25
C ILE A 29 -2.15 12.66 -4.21
N ASP A 30 -1.52 13.73 -3.77
CA ASP A 30 -2.16 15.05 -3.67
C ASP A 30 -2.64 15.56 -5.02
N TYR A 31 -1.83 15.39 -6.07
CA TYR A 31 -2.21 15.72 -7.42
C TYR A 31 -3.48 14.97 -7.84
N ASN A 32 -3.51 13.65 -7.66
CA ASN A 32 -4.67 12.83 -8.05
C ASN A 32 -5.90 13.11 -7.19
N LEU A 33 -5.73 13.45 -5.90
CA LEU A 33 -6.84 13.87 -5.04
C LEU A 33 -7.43 15.22 -5.45
N SER A 34 -6.61 16.13 -6.00
CA SER A 34 -7.08 17.44 -6.49
C SER A 34 -7.76 17.36 -7.86
N GLU A 35 -7.29 16.46 -8.72
CA GLU A 35 -7.79 16.36 -10.10
C GLU A 35 -8.96 15.37 -10.28
N SER A 36 -9.28 14.59 -9.27
CA SER A 36 -10.30 13.54 -9.33
C SER A 36 -11.18 13.53 -8.08
N ASP A 37 -12.40 13.02 -8.23
CA ASP A 37 -13.40 12.94 -7.14
C ASP A 37 -13.13 11.77 -6.17
N PHE A 38 -11.94 11.71 -5.59
CA PHE A 38 -11.62 10.72 -4.58
C PHE A 38 -11.87 11.25 -3.17
N ASP A 39 -12.64 10.53 -2.37
CA ASP A 39 -12.97 10.89 -0.99
C ASP A 39 -11.80 10.69 -0.02
N GLY A 40 -10.85 9.82 -0.36
CA GLY A 40 -9.73 9.51 0.51
C GLY A 40 -8.75 8.51 -0.10
N VAL A 41 -7.86 8.04 0.76
CA VAL A 41 -6.77 7.13 0.42
C VAL A 41 -6.96 5.82 1.18
N TYR A 42 -6.92 4.70 0.46
CA TYR A 42 -6.73 3.37 1.04
C TYR A 42 -5.26 2.96 0.86
N LEU A 43 -4.54 2.85 1.97
CA LEU A 43 -3.10 2.54 1.99
C LEU A 43 -2.86 1.05 2.21
N VAL A 44 -2.08 0.48 1.32
CA VAL A 44 -1.49 -0.86 1.46
C VAL A 44 0.03 -0.70 1.57
N THR A 45 0.58 -1.11 2.69
CA THR A 45 2.03 -1.06 2.97
C THR A 45 2.40 -2.04 4.06
N GLU A 46 3.57 -2.65 3.95
CA GLU A 46 4.16 -3.48 4.98
C GLU A 46 4.96 -2.67 6.03
N ASP A 47 5.14 -1.37 5.84
CA ASP A 47 5.98 -0.51 6.68
C ASP A 47 5.14 0.36 7.61
N GLU A 48 5.26 0.14 8.91
CA GLU A 48 4.54 0.89 9.94
C GLU A 48 4.85 2.39 9.91
N SER A 49 6.09 2.77 9.60
CA SER A 49 6.48 4.18 9.50
C SER A 49 5.76 4.94 8.38
N TYR A 50 5.30 4.22 7.36
CA TYR A 50 4.52 4.80 6.27
C TYR A 50 3.09 5.08 6.72
N VAL A 51 2.48 4.16 7.46
CA VAL A 51 1.15 4.38 8.06
C VAL A 51 1.15 5.64 8.93
N GLU A 52 2.15 5.79 9.81
CA GLU A 52 2.29 6.99 10.65
C GLU A 52 2.45 8.28 9.83
N SER A 53 3.24 8.24 8.77
CA SER A 53 3.47 9.39 7.89
C SER A 53 2.19 9.79 7.13
N PHE A 54 1.44 8.80 6.66
CA PHE A 54 0.17 9.01 5.95
C PHE A 54 -0.92 9.52 6.90
N LEU A 55 -1.00 8.99 8.13
CA LEU A 55 -1.93 9.48 9.15
C LEU A 55 -1.67 10.94 9.50
N ARG A 56 -0.41 11.34 9.66
CA ARG A 56 -0.05 12.74 9.91
C ARG A 56 -0.47 13.68 8.78
N ARG A 57 -0.43 13.20 7.54
CA ARG A 57 -0.74 14.01 6.37
C ARG A 57 -2.24 14.09 6.06
N TYR A 58 -2.92 12.96 6.06
CA TYR A 58 -4.32 12.88 5.58
C TYR A 58 -5.35 12.78 6.71
N GLY A 59 -4.94 12.41 7.90
CA GLY A 59 -5.82 12.18 9.04
C GLY A 59 -6.61 10.87 8.94
N SER A 60 -7.19 10.44 10.06
CA SER A 60 -7.92 9.17 10.16
C SER A 60 -9.24 9.14 9.38
N GLU A 61 -9.81 10.31 9.07
CA GLU A 61 -11.05 10.39 8.30
C GLU A 61 -10.82 10.07 6.82
N ARG A 62 -9.72 10.57 6.24
CA ARG A 62 -9.39 10.41 4.81
C ARG A 62 -8.49 9.21 4.53
N LEU A 63 -7.76 8.71 5.51
CA LEU A 63 -6.90 7.53 5.37
C LEU A 63 -7.57 6.29 5.93
N LYS A 64 -7.62 5.24 5.11
CA LYS A 64 -8.04 3.89 5.52
C LYS A 64 -6.92 2.90 5.24
N PHE A 65 -6.78 1.93 6.10
CA PHE A 65 -5.85 0.81 5.98
C PHE A 65 -6.31 -0.36 6.84
N LEU A 66 -5.86 -1.57 6.54
CA LEU A 66 -6.15 -2.71 7.39
C LEU A 66 -5.34 -2.63 8.70
N GLY A 67 -5.98 -2.98 9.83
CA GLY A 67 -5.35 -3.07 11.14
C GLY A 67 -4.59 -4.40 11.30
N ILE A 68 -3.54 -4.58 10.52
CA ILE A 68 -2.70 -5.79 10.48
C ILE A 68 -1.27 -5.50 10.96
N PRO A 69 -0.52 -6.52 11.41
CA PRO A 69 0.89 -6.35 11.75
C PRO A 69 1.72 -5.85 10.56
N ARG A 70 2.63 -4.93 10.81
CA ARG A 70 3.55 -4.38 9.81
C ARG A 70 4.99 -4.41 10.31
N GLU A 71 5.92 -4.34 9.37
CA GLU A 71 7.33 -4.27 9.66
C GLU A 71 7.67 -2.93 10.32
N GLY A 72 8.25 -3.00 11.51
CA GLY A 72 8.59 -1.84 12.33
C GLY A 72 9.35 -2.25 13.57
N LYS A 73 8.79 -2.02 14.74
CA LYS A 73 9.33 -2.50 16.02
C LYS A 73 9.38 -4.03 16.09
N VAL A 74 8.36 -4.69 15.56
CA VAL A 74 8.32 -6.15 15.38
C VAL A 74 8.73 -6.48 13.95
N LYS A 75 9.61 -7.46 13.79
CA LYS A 75 10.12 -7.93 12.50
C LYS A 75 9.22 -9.04 11.96
N ILE A 76 8.10 -8.67 11.36
CA ILE A 76 7.03 -9.61 10.94
C ILE A 76 7.49 -10.68 9.95
N PHE A 77 8.54 -10.44 9.18
CA PHE A 77 9.10 -11.43 8.24
C PHE A 77 10.12 -12.36 8.89
N LYS A 78 10.65 -12.02 10.06
CA LYS A 78 11.68 -12.79 10.79
C LYS A 78 11.18 -13.38 12.09
N GLU A 79 10.20 -12.76 12.71
CA GLU A 79 9.58 -13.17 13.96
C GLU A 79 8.20 -13.76 13.72
N TYR A 80 7.70 -14.53 14.66
CA TYR A 80 6.38 -15.16 14.60
C TYR A 80 5.54 -14.70 15.80
N PRO A 81 5.07 -13.43 15.81
CA PRO A 81 4.43 -12.83 16.98
C PRO A 81 3.05 -13.41 17.32
N ARG A 82 2.49 -14.26 16.46
CA ARG A 82 1.16 -14.88 16.65
C ARG A 82 1.11 -16.28 16.04
N SER A 83 0.14 -17.10 16.50
CA SER A 83 -0.12 -18.42 15.90
C SER A 83 -0.50 -18.30 14.43
N ASN A 84 -0.05 -19.25 13.62
CA ASN A 84 -0.29 -19.27 12.17
C ASN A 84 0.15 -17.99 11.43
N HIS A 85 1.19 -17.35 11.93
CA HIS A 85 1.62 -16.03 11.45
C HIS A 85 1.82 -15.96 9.94
N ARG A 86 2.52 -16.94 9.34
CA ARG A 86 2.75 -16.98 7.88
C ARG A 86 1.46 -17.11 7.08
N TYR A 87 0.57 -17.99 7.53
CA TYR A 87 -0.75 -18.15 6.90
C TYR A 87 -1.54 -16.85 6.94
N LEU A 88 -1.58 -16.20 8.11
CA LEU A 88 -2.29 -14.94 8.31
C LEU A 88 -1.67 -13.80 7.48
N LEU A 89 -0.35 -13.70 7.38
CA LEU A 89 0.31 -12.72 6.49
C LEU A 89 -0.14 -12.90 5.04
N GLY A 90 -0.20 -14.15 4.56
CA GLY A 90 -0.66 -14.44 3.20
C GLY A 90 -2.12 -14.09 2.99
N LEU A 91 -2.99 -14.41 3.95
CA LEU A 91 -4.42 -14.07 3.90
C LEU A 91 -4.63 -12.55 3.92
N GLU A 92 -3.94 -11.85 4.80
CA GLU A 92 -4.00 -10.39 4.91
C GLU A 92 -3.53 -9.69 3.64
N ASN A 93 -2.43 -10.17 3.05
CA ASN A 93 -1.95 -9.69 1.76
C ASN A 93 -3.01 -9.87 0.66
N LEU A 94 -3.68 -11.02 0.64
CA LEU A 94 -4.76 -11.29 -0.32
C LEU A 94 -5.95 -10.36 -0.11
N ILE A 95 -6.36 -10.13 1.14
CA ILE A 95 -7.44 -9.19 1.48
C ILE A 95 -7.07 -7.77 1.05
N GLU A 96 -5.88 -7.30 1.39
CA GLU A 96 -5.39 -5.98 0.97
C GLU A 96 -5.39 -5.82 -0.54
N THR A 97 -4.98 -6.86 -1.27
CA THR A 97 -4.96 -6.87 -2.74
C THR A 97 -6.35 -6.74 -3.33
N HIS A 98 -7.33 -7.47 -2.79
CA HIS A 98 -8.73 -7.36 -3.23
C HIS A 98 -9.31 -5.98 -2.93
N LEU A 99 -9.10 -5.44 -1.74
CA LEU A 99 -9.55 -4.09 -1.39
C LEU A 99 -8.90 -3.01 -2.25
N LEU A 100 -7.61 -3.17 -2.57
CA LEU A 100 -6.91 -2.29 -3.48
C LEU A 100 -7.54 -2.31 -4.89
N ALA A 101 -7.90 -3.50 -5.38
CA ALA A 101 -8.55 -3.68 -6.67
C ALA A 101 -9.95 -3.04 -6.74
N GLU A 102 -10.66 -2.89 -5.62
CA GLU A 102 -11.98 -2.25 -5.56
C GLU A 102 -11.90 -0.71 -5.50
N CYS A 103 -10.71 -0.13 -5.33
CA CYS A 103 -10.54 1.31 -5.34
C CYS A 103 -10.82 1.90 -6.74
N GLY A 104 -11.35 3.11 -6.79
CA GLY A 104 -11.67 3.81 -8.05
C GLY A 104 -10.44 4.26 -8.86
N GLY A 105 -9.25 4.22 -8.26
CA GLY A 105 -7.96 4.45 -8.91
C GLY A 105 -6.85 3.89 -8.05
N ILE A 106 -5.71 3.52 -8.65
CA ILE A 106 -4.57 2.91 -7.96
C ILE A 106 -3.28 3.66 -8.30
N ILE A 107 -2.51 4.00 -7.27
CA ILE A 107 -1.11 4.41 -7.39
C ILE A 107 -0.26 3.30 -6.80
N CYS A 108 0.67 2.76 -7.55
CA CYS A 108 1.51 1.64 -7.10
C CYS A 108 2.87 1.60 -7.79
N GLY A 109 3.83 0.93 -7.15
CA GLY A 109 5.08 0.51 -7.80
C GLY A 109 4.94 -0.87 -8.44
N HIS A 110 5.97 -1.31 -9.13
CA HIS A 110 6.02 -2.66 -9.69
C HIS A 110 6.22 -3.70 -8.57
N SER A 111 5.24 -4.56 -8.38
CA SER A 111 5.30 -5.71 -7.47
C SER A 111 4.25 -6.73 -7.86
N GLY A 112 4.43 -8.00 -7.47
CA GLY A 112 3.44 -9.04 -7.71
C GLY A 112 2.05 -8.70 -7.14
N GLN A 113 2.00 -8.09 -5.97
CA GLN A 113 0.74 -7.65 -5.35
C GLN A 113 0.06 -6.55 -6.17
N SER A 114 0.82 -5.56 -6.65
CA SER A 114 0.28 -4.49 -7.50
C SER A 114 -0.24 -5.02 -8.82
N GLU A 115 0.53 -5.87 -9.49
CA GLU A 115 0.11 -6.46 -10.78
C GLU A 115 -1.16 -7.32 -10.61
N PHE A 116 -1.25 -8.08 -9.52
CA PHE A 116 -2.43 -8.88 -9.24
C PHE A 116 -3.66 -8.00 -8.92
N ALA A 117 -3.49 -6.93 -8.15
CA ALA A 117 -4.56 -5.98 -7.90
C ALA A 117 -5.08 -5.34 -9.19
N LEU A 118 -4.19 -4.96 -10.11
CA LEU A 118 -4.56 -4.40 -11.40
C LEU A 118 -5.33 -5.40 -12.29
N LEU A 119 -4.92 -6.68 -12.28
CA LEU A 119 -5.64 -7.76 -12.96
C LEU A 119 -7.06 -7.95 -12.39
N LEU A 120 -7.19 -8.02 -11.07
CA LEU A 120 -8.48 -8.16 -10.39
C LEU A 120 -9.41 -6.97 -10.66
N ALA A 121 -8.86 -5.78 -10.76
CA ALA A 121 -9.61 -4.55 -11.02
C ALA A 121 -10.22 -4.49 -12.42
N ASN A 122 -9.66 -5.22 -13.40
CA ASN A 122 -10.22 -5.41 -14.74
C ASN A 122 -10.72 -4.10 -15.39
N HIS A 123 -9.84 -3.11 -15.49
CA HIS A 123 -10.14 -1.80 -16.11
C HIS A 123 -11.19 -0.92 -15.40
N ARG A 124 -11.53 -1.23 -14.15
CA ARG A 124 -12.44 -0.42 -13.34
C ARG A 124 -11.79 0.86 -12.78
N GLN A 125 -10.47 0.96 -12.81
CA GLN A 125 -9.76 2.13 -12.28
C GLN A 125 -9.89 3.34 -13.21
N ARG A 126 -10.14 4.51 -12.61
CA ARG A 126 -10.12 5.80 -13.31
C ARG A 126 -8.68 6.29 -13.51
N VAL A 127 -7.81 6.04 -12.55
CA VAL A 127 -6.41 6.48 -12.53
C VAL A 127 -5.54 5.30 -12.14
N VAL A 128 -4.53 5.06 -12.94
CA VAL A 128 -3.48 4.07 -12.65
C VAL A 128 -2.14 4.75 -12.86
N GLU A 129 -1.30 4.74 -11.84
CA GLU A 129 0.04 5.30 -11.90
C GLU A 129 1.02 4.31 -11.26
N LYS A 130 2.04 3.94 -12.03
CA LYS A 130 3.11 3.03 -11.61
C LYS A 130 4.41 3.79 -11.37
#